data_79898eb4021f9b9ebe410f3e95befd83
#
_entry.id   79898eb4021f9b9ebe410f3e95befd83
#
_cell.length_a   1.000
_cell.length_b   1.000
_cell.length_c   1.000
_cell.angle_alpha   90.00
_cell.angle_beta   90.00
_cell.angle_gamma   90.00
#
_symmetry.space_group_name_H-M   'P 1'
#
loop_
_entity.id
_entity.type
_entity.pdbx_description
1 polymer ?
#
loop_
_entity_poly.entity_id
_entity_poly.type
_entity_poly.pdbx_seq_one_letter_code
_entity_poly.pdbx_strand_id
1 'polypeptide(L)'
;MALKARVTKLATSALSIVIFGTVISLAIAQNAAPGKVVQRQDGMKAMANAAKSIDAMFKDLSPYDARAFKAAAETILAHSGPSLSALFDGSGATPGSKASTIIETDRQHFDKLAKDLGIYASALSVAADRNPDTLGPETRMQTGDAMGGGPLARKVDAERDAASMPAEHAFHMMLQTCTSCHATFRVKTD
;
A
#
# COMPACT_ATOMS: atom_id res chain seq x y z
N MET A 1 16.56 -19.38 -101.40
CA MET A 1 15.48 -19.71 -100.45
C MET A 1 15.63 -18.77 -99.25
N ALA A 2 14.81 -17.80 -99.20
CA ALA A 2 14.86 -16.73 -98.16
C ALA A 2 13.73 -16.89 -97.17
N LEU A 3 14.04 -17.04 -95.87
CA LEU A 3 13.06 -17.16 -94.82
C LEU A 3 12.97 -15.83 -94.09
N LYS A 4 11.81 -15.16 -94.20
CA LYS A 4 11.53 -13.88 -93.54
C LYS A 4 11.21 -14.14 -92.06
N ALA A 5 12.05 -13.60 -91.18
CA ALA A 5 11.73 -13.56 -89.76
C ALA A 5 10.81 -12.34 -89.45
N ARG A 6 9.62 -12.61 -88.86
CA ARG A 6 8.71 -11.58 -88.38
C ARG A 6 9.06 -11.20 -86.93
N VAL A 7 9.39 -9.96 -86.75
CA VAL A 7 9.62 -9.38 -85.40
C VAL A 7 8.25 -8.99 -84.78
N THR A 8 7.82 -9.65 -83.76
CA THR A 8 6.64 -9.30 -82.96
C THR A 8 7.10 -8.40 -81.81
N LYS A 9 6.59 -7.19 -81.80
CA LYS A 9 6.81 -6.21 -80.72
C LYS A 9 5.91 -6.63 -79.52
N LEU A 10 6.57 -7.03 -78.42
CA LEU A 10 5.92 -7.22 -77.11
C LEU A 10 5.84 -5.88 -76.40
N ALA A 11 4.61 -5.42 -76.19
CA ALA A 11 4.35 -4.24 -75.36
C ALA A 11 4.47 -4.62 -73.87
N THR A 12 5.47 -4.11 -73.18
CA THR A 12 5.61 -4.25 -71.74
C THR A 12 4.70 -3.26 -71.05
N SER A 13 3.58 -3.78 -70.53
CA SER A 13 2.69 -3.03 -69.61
C SER A 13 3.29 -3.02 -68.22
N ALA A 14 3.77 -1.86 -67.80
CA ALA A 14 4.27 -1.65 -66.44
C ALA A 14 3.08 -1.55 -65.45
N LEU A 15 2.84 -2.62 -64.70
CA LEU A 15 1.86 -2.65 -63.60
C LEU A 15 2.49 -1.99 -62.35
N SER A 16 2.19 -0.73 -62.12
CA SER A 16 2.61 -0.04 -60.90
C SER A 16 1.74 -0.50 -59.71
N ILE A 17 2.29 -1.35 -58.87
CA ILE A 17 1.67 -1.76 -57.59
C ILE A 17 1.97 -0.64 -56.58
N VAL A 18 0.95 0.19 -56.30
CA VAL A 18 0.96 1.13 -55.18
C VAL A 18 0.67 0.37 -53.91
N ILE A 19 1.71 0.05 -53.13
CA ILE A 19 1.57 -0.54 -51.81
C ILE A 19 1.16 0.60 -50.86
N PHE A 20 -0.14 0.68 -50.57
CA PHE A 20 -0.68 1.54 -49.48
C PHE A 20 -0.31 0.89 -48.15
N GLY A 21 0.84 1.30 -47.60
CA GLY A 21 1.25 0.93 -46.26
C GLY A 21 0.31 1.57 -45.22
N THR A 22 -0.67 0.80 -44.75
CA THR A 22 -1.45 1.19 -43.55
C THR A 22 -0.53 1.09 -42.34
N VAL A 23 -0.01 2.23 -41.88
CA VAL A 23 0.67 2.36 -40.59
C VAL A 23 -0.40 2.15 -39.50
N ILE A 24 -0.52 0.93 -38.98
CA ILE A 24 -1.29 0.64 -37.78
C ILE A 24 -0.48 1.22 -36.63
N SER A 25 -0.80 2.47 -36.23
CA SER A 25 -0.34 3.03 -34.97
C SER A 25 -0.95 2.21 -33.83
N LEU A 26 -0.23 1.25 -33.30
CA LEU A 26 -0.55 0.69 -31.99
C LEU A 26 -0.40 1.83 -30.97
N ALA A 27 -1.51 2.45 -30.62
CA ALA A 27 -1.60 3.27 -29.44
C ALA A 27 -1.43 2.31 -28.24
N ILE A 28 -0.19 2.18 -27.76
CA ILE A 28 0.09 1.59 -26.45
C ILE A 28 -0.57 2.57 -25.48
N ALA A 29 -1.74 2.19 -24.96
CA ALA A 29 -2.34 2.86 -23.82
C ALA A 29 -1.32 2.71 -22.68
N GLN A 30 -0.47 3.71 -22.50
CA GLN A 30 0.38 3.83 -21.33
C GLN A 30 -0.58 3.96 -20.16
N ASN A 31 -0.75 2.86 -19.39
CA ASN A 31 -1.40 2.92 -18.10
C ASN A 31 -0.57 3.88 -17.25
N ALA A 32 -0.94 5.15 -17.25
CA ALA A 32 -0.32 6.13 -16.38
C ALA A 32 -0.43 5.60 -14.95
N ALA A 33 0.67 5.59 -14.22
CA ALA A 33 0.68 5.15 -12.82
C ALA A 33 -0.43 5.90 -12.05
N PRO A 34 -1.20 5.23 -11.17
CA PRO A 34 -2.26 5.86 -10.42
C PRO A 34 -1.74 7.12 -9.72
N GLY A 35 -2.49 8.21 -9.79
CA GLY A 35 -2.14 9.46 -9.10
C GLY A 35 -1.98 9.22 -7.59
N LYS A 36 -1.18 10.05 -6.91
CA LYS A 36 -0.89 9.91 -5.45
C LYS A 36 -2.15 9.76 -4.60
N VAL A 37 -3.27 10.40 -4.96
CA VAL A 37 -4.55 10.29 -4.23
C VAL A 37 -5.10 8.87 -4.30
N VAL A 38 -5.09 8.25 -5.49
CA VAL A 38 -5.56 6.87 -5.68
C VAL A 38 -4.66 5.90 -4.93
N GLN A 39 -3.33 6.05 -5.05
CA GLN A 39 -2.37 5.23 -4.32
C GLN A 39 -2.59 5.28 -2.80
N ARG A 40 -2.84 6.48 -2.23
CA ARG A 40 -3.18 6.66 -0.81
C ARG A 40 -4.46 5.93 -0.43
N GLN A 41 -5.52 6.09 -1.24
CA GLN A 41 -6.81 5.45 -0.97
C GLN A 41 -6.72 3.93 -1.03
N ASP A 42 -6.00 3.40 -2.00
CA ASP A 42 -5.82 1.95 -2.14
C ASP A 42 -4.94 1.38 -1.03
N GLY A 43 -3.85 2.08 -0.67
CA GLY A 43 -3.03 1.72 0.49
C GLY A 43 -3.83 1.72 1.80
N MET A 44 -4.67 2.74 2.04
CA MET A 44 -5.54 2.79 3.22
C MET A 44 -6.55 1.64 3.25
N LYS A 45 -7.14 1.26 2.10
CA LYS A 45 -8.03 0.09 2.00
C LYS A 45 -7.28 -1.21 2.28
N ALA A 46 -6.08 -1.37 1.70
CA ALA A 46 -5.25 -2.55 1.91
C ALA A 46 -4.89 -2.71 3.41
N MET A 47 -4.42 -1.64 4.06
CA MET A 47 -4.11 -1.64 5.48
C MET A 47 -5.35 -1.94 6.36
N ALA A 48 -6.51 -1.35 6.02
CA ALA A 48 -7.74 -1.61 6.77
C ALA A 48 -8.19 -3.07 6.67
N ASN A 49 -8.07 -3.70 5.51
CA ASN A 49 -8.40 -5.12 5.33
C ASN A 49 -7.38 -6.02 6.07
N ALA A 50 -6.10 -5.69 5.99
CA ALA A 50 -5.06 -6.40 6.73
C ALA A 50 -5.28 -6.33 8.25
N ALA A 51 -5.58 -5.15 8.78
CA ALA A 51 -5.90 -4.97 10.19
C ALA A 51 -7.13 -5.79 10.63
N LYS A 52 -8.20 -5.85 9.80
CA LYS A 52 -9.36 -6.69 10.07
C LYS A 52 -9.01 -8.19 10.12
N SER A 53 -8.12 -8.66 9.25
CA SER A 53 -7.68 -10.05 9.25
C SER A 53 -6.92 -10.39 10.53
N ILE A 54 -6.02 -9.52 10.99
CA ILE A 54 -5.28 -9.67 12.24
C ILE A 54 -6.26 -9.65 13.44
N ASP A 55 -7.17 -8.69 13.47
CA ASP A 55 -8.19 -8.56 14.53
C ASP A 55 -9.05 -9.82 14.65
N ALA A 56 -9.47 -10.40 13.53
CA ALA A 56 -10.26 -11.63 13.51
C ALA A 56 -9.51 -12.82 14.13
N MET A 57 -8.18 -12.92 13.89
CA MET A 57 -7.35 -13.97 14.48
C MET A 57 -7.16 -13.75 16.01
N PHE A 58 -6.97 -12.51 16.47
CA PHE A 58 -6.89 -12.22 17.89
C PHE A 58 -8.22 -12.44 18.63
N LYS A 59 -9.35 -12.26 17.97
CA LYS A 59 -10.69 -12.46 18.54
C LYS A 59 -11.23 -13.88 18.37
N ASP A 60 -10.43 -14.80 17.87
CA ASP A 60 -10.83 -16.16 17.55
C ASP A 60 -12.05 -16.26 16.62
N LEU A 61 -12.28 -15.19 15.81
CA LEU A 61 -13.32 -15.16 14.76
C LEU A 61 -12.89 -15.88 13.49
N SER A 62 -11.59 -16.12 13.33
CA SER A 62 -11.00 -16.97 12.30
C SER A 62 -9.86 -17.79 12.91
N PRO A 63 -9.57 -18.98 12.38
CA PRO A 63 -8.38 -19.74 12.78
C PRO A 63 -7.11 -18.92 12.57
N TYR A 64 -6.17 -19.05 13.48
CA TYR A 64 -4.85 -18.45 13.31
C TYR A 64 -4.09 -19.18 12.18
N ASP A 65 -3.53 -18.39 11.27
CA ASP A 65 -2.58 -18.82 10.24
C ASP A 65 -1.41 -17.83 10.25
N ALA A 66 -0.23 -18.31 10.65
CA ALA A 66 0.95 -17.47 10.81
C ALA A 66 1.35 -16.78 9.50
N ARG A 67 1.20 -17.44 8.35
CA ARG A 67 1.53 -16.85 7.05
C ARG A 67 0.55 -15.75 6.68
N ALA A 68 -0.75 -15.98 6.88
CA ALA A 68 -1.77 -14.97 6.62
C ALA A 68 -1.63 -13.78 7.58
N PHE A 69 -1.34 -14.04 8.85
CA PHE A 69 -1.08 -12.99 9.85
C PHE A 69 0.15 -12.15 9.45
N LYS A 70 1.26 -12.81 9.10
CA LYS A 70 2.48 -12.16 8.63
C LYS A 70 2.23 -11.33 7.37
N ALA A 71 1.57 -11.90 6.36
CA ALA A 71 1.26 -11.21 5.11
C ALA A 71 0.38 -9.96 5.35
N ALA A 72 -0.56 -10.03 6.29
CA ALA A 72 -1.35 -8.88 6.70
C ALA A 72 -0.49 -7.81 7.38
N ALA A 73 0.40 -8.19 8.30
CA ALA A 73 1.33 -7.26 8.95
C ALA A 73 2.29 -6.60 7.94
N GLU A 74 2.84 -7.37 7.01
CA GLU A 74 3.71 -6.87 5.93
C GLU A 74 2.97 -5.96 4.96
N THR A 75 1.68 -6.19 4.70
CA THR A 75 0.83 -5.27 3.92
C THR A 75 0.76 -3.91 4.60
N ILE A 76 0.56 -3.86 5.92
CA ILE A 76 0.54 -2.60 6.67
C ILE A 76 1.92 -1.95 6.65
N LEU A 77 2.99 -2.72 6.84
CA LEU A 77 4.36 -2.24 6.80
C LEU A 77 4.71 -1.58 5.46
N ALA A 78 4.35 -2.22 4.35
CA ALA A 78 4.62 -1.71 3.00
C ALA A 78 3.94 -0.37 2.70
N HIS A 79 2.80 -0.10 3.34
CA HIS A 79 2.02 1.14 3.20
C HIS A 79 2.22 2.14 4.35
N SER A 80 3.29 2.00 5.15
CA SER A 80 3.60 2.84 6.30
C SER A 80 4.94 3.57 6.14
N GLY A 81 5.38 4.31 7.15
CA GLY A 81 6.67 4.98 7.18
C GLY A 81 6.92 5.90 6.01
N PRO A 82 8.16 5.91 5.45
CA PRO A 82 8.53 6.79 4.34
C PRO A 82 7.67 6.57 3.08
N SER A 83 7.22 5.33 2.81
CA SER A 83 6.36 5.03 1.67
C SER A 83 5.02 5.75 1.76
N LEU A 84 4.43 5.83 2.96
CA LEU A 84 3.22 6.60 3.21
C LEU A 84 3.50 8.09 3.10
N SER A 85 4.55 8.57 3.77
CA SER A 85 4.90 10.00 3.84
C SER A 85 5.12 10.62 2.46
N ALA A 86 5.84 9.94 1.57
CA ALA A 86 6.14 10.41 0.22
C ALA A 86 4.89 10.63 -0.65
N LEU A 87 3.80 9.91 -0.36
CA LEU A 87 2.54 10.11 -1.08
C LEU A 87 1.85 11.44 -0.74
N PHE A 88 2.26 12.11 0.35
CA PHE A 88 1.68 13.38 0.81
C PHE A 88 2.56 14.59 0.52
N ASP A 89 3.67 14.44 -0.22
CA ASP A 89 4.52 15.55 -0.60
C ASP A 89 3.79 16.47 -1.59
N GLY A 90 3.65 17.77 -1.22
CA GLY A 90 3.02 18.79 -2.04
C GLY A 90 1.54 18.55 -2.33
N SER A 91 0.83 17.83 -1.45
CA SER A 91 -0.52 17.36 -1.73
C SER A 91 -1.60 17.89 -0.79
N GLY A 92 -1.43 19.08 -0.22
CA GLY A 92 -2.46 19.74 0.60
C GLY A 92 -3.87 19.55 0.01
N ALA A 93 -4.62 20.55 -0.29
CA ALA A 93 -5.99 20.44 -0.82
C ALA A 93 -6.06 19.89 -2.27
N THR A 94 -5.68 18.62 -2.49
CA THR A 94 -5.82 17.97 -3.81
C THR A 94 -7.26 17.50 -4.03
N PRO A 95 -7.90 17.78 -5.18
CA PRO A 95 -9.25 17.31 -5.49
C PRO A 95 -9.37 15.79 -5.30
N GLY A 96 -10.47 15.35 -4.66
CA GLY A 96 -10.71 13.92 -4.34
C GLY A 96 -9.95 13.40 -3.13
N SER A 97 -9.07 14.17 -2.52
CA SER A 97 -8.37 13.83 -1.28
C SER A 97 -9.19 14.27 -0.05
N LYS A 98 -9.16 13.44 1.00
CA LYS A 98 -9.63 13.81 2.35
C LYS A 98 -8.46 14.12 3.29
N ALA A 99 -7.26 14.31 2.77
CA ALA A 99 -6.11 14.74 3.55
C ALA A 99 -6.26 16.21 3.94
N SER A 100 -5.93 16.54 5.19
CA SER A 100 -5.91 17.92 5.68
C SER A 100 -4.62 18.63 5.25
N THR A 101 -4.68 19.92 5.03
CA THR A 101 -3.50 20.80 4.82
C THR A 101 -2.59 20.87 6.05
N ILE A 102 -3.08 20.46 7.23
CA ILE A 102 -2.28 20.39 8.46
C ILE A 102 -1.06 19.47 8.28
N ILE A 103 -1.10 18.50 7.37
CA ILE A 103 0.06 17.65 7.05
C ILE A 103 1.28 18.48 6.63
N GLU A 104 1.08 19.60 5.96
CA GLU A 104 2.19 20.47 5.51
C GLU A 104 2.79 21.27 6.67
N THR A 105 1.97 21.72 7.61
CA THR A 105 2.40 22.56 8.74
C THR A 105 2.87 21.74 9.95
N ASP A 106 2.42 20.49 10.08
CA ASP A 106 2.80 19.55 11.14
C ASP A 106 3.37 18.24 10.58
N ARG A 107 4.28 18.41 9.60
CA ARG A 107 4.89 17.30 8.86
C ARG A 107 5.65 16.34 9.78
N GLN A 108 6.37 16.87 10.76
CA GLN A 108 7.14 16.03 11.67
C GLN A 108 6.26 15.08 12.49
N HIS A 109 5.10 15.54 12.95
CA HIS A 109 4.14 14.68 13.65
C HIS A 109 3.51 13.63 12.71
N PHE A 110 3.16 14.04 11.48
CA PHE A 110 2.66 13.11 10.47
C PHE A 110 3.68 11.99 10.16
N ASP A 111 4.92 12.36 9.90
CA ASP A 111 6.00 11.41 9.60
C ASP A 111 6.29 10.49 10.78
N LYS A 112 6.21 11.01 12.02
CA LYS A 112 6.35 10.20 13.23
C LYS A 112 5.24 9.14 13.32
N LEU A 113 3.99 9.50 13.12
CA LEU A 113 2.87 8.54 13.15
C LEU A 113 2.98 7.51 12.03
N ALA A 114 3.39 7.92 10.82
CA ALA A 114 3.64 7.00 9.72
C ALA A 114 4.75 6.00 10.06
N LYS A 115 5.83 6.45 10.70
CA LYS A 115 6.95 5.62 11.16
C LYS A 115 6.52 4.66 12.27
N ASP A 116 5.82 5.16 13.30
CA ASP A 116 5.34 4.35 14.42
C ASP A 116 4.43 3.21 13.93
N LEU A 117 3.55 3.50 12.96
CA LEU A 117 2.72 2.50 12.29
C LEU A 117 3.56 1.36 11.70
N GLY A 118 4.63 1.69 10.99
CA GLY A 118 5.54 0.70 10.40
C GLY A 118 6.28 -0.13 11.45
N ILE A 119 6.68 0.49 12.55
CA ILE A 119 7.36 -0.21 13.65
C ILE A 119 6.44 -1.26 14.30
N TYR A 120 5.19 -0.91 14.59
CA TYR A 120 4.22 -1.87 15.13
C TYR A 120 3.89 -2.98 14.12
N ALA A 121 3.72 -2.64 12.85
CA ALA A 121 3.48 -3.64 11.81
C ALA A 121 4.66 -4.63 11.68
N SER A 122 5.91 -4.13 11.76
CA SER A 122 7.10 -4.96 11.78
C SER A 122 7.13 -5.89 13.00
N ALA A 123 6.77 -5.39 14.18
CA ALA A 123 6.70 -6.21 15.40
C ALA A 123 5.67 -7.35 15.25
N LEU A 124 4.54 -7.10 14.61
CA LEU A 124 3.53 -8.13 14.31
C LEU A 124 4.06 -9.19 13.32
N SER A 125 4.77 -8.76 12.27
CA SER A 125 5.39 -9.70 11.33
C SER A 125 6.40 -10.61 12.03
N VAL A 126 7.25 -10.05 12.89
CA VAL A 126 8.22 -10.82 13.69
C VAL A 126 7.52 -11.76 14.70
N ALA A 127 6.39 -11.31 15.28
CA ALA A 127 5.62 -12.16 16.17
C ALA A 127 5.07 -13.40 15.46
N ALA A 128 4.61 -13.27 14.21
CA ALA A 128 4.17 -14.43 13.41
C ALA A 128 5.31 -15.44 13.17
N ASP A 129 6.52 -14.97 12.89
CA ASP A 129 7.69 -15.85 12.72
C ASP A 129 8.05 -16.63 13.99
N ARG A 130 7.84 -16.02 15.16
CA ARG A 130 8.11 -16.64 16.46
C ARG A 130 6.99 -17.59 16.91
N ASN A 131 5.81 -17.46 16.33
CA ASN A 131 4.61 -18.20 16.70
C ASN A 131 3.98 -18.87 15.47
N PRO A 132 4.62 -19.92 14.90
CA PRO A 132 4.17 -20.52 13.65
C PRO A 132 2.84 -21.29 13.76
N ASP A 133 2.52 -21.80 14.95
CA ASP A 133 1.40 -22.71 15.15
C ASP A 133 0.19 -22.06 15.83
N THR A 134 0.41 -21.14 16.78
CA THR A 134 -0.65 -20.52 17.57
C THR A 134 -0.22 -19.19 18.17
N LEU A 135 -1.18 -18.31 18.43
CA LEU A 135 -0.97 -17.12 19.27
C LEU A 135 -1.02 -17.53 20.74
N GLY A 136 0.14 -17.91 21.29
CA GLY A 136 0.26 -18.33 22.69
C GLY A 136 0.01 -17.19 23.70
N PRO A 137 -0.05 -17.52 25.01
CA PRO A 137 -0.31 -16.54 26.07
C PRO A 137 0.65 -15.34 26.07
N GLU A 138 1.88 -15.53 25.64
CA GLU A 138 2.91 -14.49 25.56
C GLU A 138 2.65 -13.47 24.44
N THR A 139 1.78 -13.82 23.48
CA THR A 139 1.33 -12.89 22.42
C THR A 139 0.13 -12.06 22.82
N ARG A 140 -0.54 -12.44 23.90
CA ARG A 140 -1.78 -11.81 24.40
C ARG A 140 -1.49 -10.74 25.44
N MET A 141 -2.32 -9.73 25.48
CA MET A 141 -2.30 -8.75 26.56
C MET A 141 -2.73 -9.42 27.87
N GLN A 142 -2.01 -9.12 28.95
CA GLN A 142 -2.35 -9.60 30.29
C GLN A 142 -3.22 -8.59 31.01
N THR A 143 -4.02 -9.10 31.99
CA THR A 143 -4.80 -8.22 32.89
C THR A 143 -3.84 -7.28 33.63
N GLY A 144 -3.97 -5.98 33.41
CA GLY A 144 -3.07 -4.97 33.98
C GLY A 144 -2.07 -4.36 33.00
N ASP A 145 -1.95 -4.89 31.78
CA ASP A 145 -1.20 -4.23 30.72
C ASP A 145 -1.86 -2.86 30.41
N ALA A 146 -1.09 -1.79 30.59
CA ALA A 146 -1.60 -0.45 30.41
C ALA A 146 -1.92 -0.20 28.93
N MET A 147 -3.20 -0.10 28.61
CA MET A 147 -3.62 0.58 27.39
C MET A 147 -3.16 2.02 27.47
N GLY A 148 -2.19 2.42 26.64
CA GLY A 148 -1.65 3.77 26.64
C GLY A 148 -2.76 4.81 26.50
N GLY A 149 -2.82 5.81 27.36
CA GLY A 149 -3.76 6.92 27.22
C GLY A 149 -4.32 7.51 28.52
N GLY A 150 -4.05 6.95 29.68
CA GLY A 150 -4.43 7.60 30.95
C GLY A 150 -3.46 8.70 31.35
N PRO A 151 -3.87 9.68 32.20
CA PRO A 151 -3.01 10.80 32.62
C PRO A 151 -1.74 10.37 33.36
N LEU A 152 -1.68 9.14 33.84
CA LEU A 152 -0.52 8.54 34.50
C LEU A 152 0.14 7.45 33.66
N ALA A 153 -0.35 7.19 32.45
CA ALA A 153 0.24 6.17 31.58
C ALA A 153 1.60 6.64 31.07
N ARG A 154 2.59 5.74 31.16
CA ARG A 154 3.89 5.97 30.54
C ARG A 154 3.70 6.17 29.03
N LYS A 155 4.30 7.22 28.46
CA LYS A 155 4.30 7.43 27.02
C LYS A 155 5.03 6.25 26.36
N VAL A 156 4.33 5.50 25.54
CA VAL A 156 4.90 4.41 24.77
C VAL A 156 5.75 4.99 23.64
N ASP A 157 6.95 4.50 23.50
CA ASP A 157 7.86 4.84 22.42
C ASP A 157 7.97 3.61 21.50
N ALA A 158 7.42 3.73 20.28
CA ALA A 158 7.36 2.61 19.35
C ALA A 158 8.74 2.01 19.06
N GLU A 159 9.76 2.84 18.85
CA GLU A 159 11.12 2.37 18.52
C GLU A 159 11.74 1.52 19.64
N ARG A 160 11.51 1.91 20.87
CA ARG A 160 12.11 1.23 22.04
C ARG A 160 11.26 0.07 22.52
N ASP A 161 9.95 0.19 22.48
CA ASP A 161 9.05 -0.67 23.24
C ASP A 161 8.41 -1.77 22.37
N ALA A 162 8.24 -1.58 21.03
CA ALA A 162 7.50 -2.50 20.16
C ALA A 162 8.07 -3.93 20.14
N ALA A 163 9.40 -4.09 20.18
CA ALA A 163 10.03 -5.41 20.10
C ALA A 163 9.83 -6.27 21.37
N SER A 164 9.48 -5.64 22.49
CA SER A 164 9.34 -6.29 23.80
C SER A 164 7.89 -6.43 24.26
N MET A 165 6.92 -5.82 23.55
CA MET A 165 5.52 -5.94 23.94
C MET A 165 4.85 -7.16 23.32
N PRO A 166 3.79 -7.71 23.97
CA PRO A 166 2.96 -8.74 23.36
C PRO A 166 2.41 -8.31 21.99
N ALA A 167 2.24 -9.25 21.06
CA ALA A 167 1.77 -8.96 19.72
C ALA A 167 0.39 -8.27 19.72
N GLU A 168 -0.52 -8.70 20.59
CA GLU A 168 -1.83 -8.07 20.73
C GLU A 168 -1.72 -6.62 21.20
N HIS A 169 -0.79 -6.32 22.11
CA HIS A 169 -0.51 -4.93 22.52
C HIS A 169 0.04 -4.10 21.37
N ALA A 170 1.02 -4.63 20.61
CA ALA A 170 1.55 -3.97 19.40
C ALA A 170 0.42 -3.67 18.39
N PHE A 171 -0.52 -4.60 18.22
CA PHE A 171 -1.69 -4.43 17.37
C PHE A 171 -2.60 -3.29 17.85
N HIS A 172 -2.89 -3.22 19.13
CA HIS A 172 -3.68 -2.13 19.71
C HIS A 172 -3.00 -0.77 19.57
N MET A 173 -1.69 -0.69 19.78
CA MET A 173 -0.92 0.53 19.58
C MET A 173 -0.91 0.95 18.11
N MET A 174 -0.83 0.00 17.19
CA MET A 174 -0.95 0.23 15.76
C MET A 174 -2.32 0.84 15.40
N LEU A 175 -3.42 0.27 15.92
CA LEU A 175 -4.78 0.81 15.70
C LEU A 175 -4.95 2.21 16.30
N GLN A 176 -4.37 2.45 17.47
CA GLN A 176 -4.37 3.76 18.10
C GLN A 176 -3.61 4.79 17.24
N THR A 177 -2.49 4.39 16.65
CA THR A 177 -1.72 5.23 15.71
C THR A 177 -2.57 5.58 14.47
N CYS A 178 -3.29 4.62 13.90
CA CYS A 178 -4.23 4.88 12.79
C CYS A 178 -5.31 5.90 13.18
N THR A 179 -5.91 5.73 14.36
CA THR A 179 -6.97 6.60 14.88
C THR A 179 -6.44 8.02 15.12
N SER A 180 -5.27 8.16 15.75
CA SER A 180 -4.64 9.45 16.04
C SER A 180 -4.27 10.19 14.76
N CYS A 181 -3.70 9.48 13.77
CA CYS A 181 -3.38 10.05 12.46
C CYS A 181 -4.65 10.56 11.76
N HIS A 182 -5.71 9.76 11.70
CA HIS A 182 -6.95 10.16 11.07
C HIS A 182 -7.67 11.29 11.82
N ALA A 183 -7.60 11.33 13.15
CA ALA A 183 -8.19 12.42 13.93
C ALA A 183 -7.53 13.77 13.63
N THR A 184 -6.23 13.79 13.37
CA THR A 184 -5.44 15.01 13.15
C THR A 184 -5.40 15.41 11.67
N PHE A 185 -5.15 14.45 10.78
CA PHE A 185 -4.73 14.70 9.40
C PHE A 185 -5.79 14.37 8.35
N ARG A 186 -6.98 13.92 8.74
CA ARG A 186 -8.09 13.69 7.83
C ARG A 186 -9.19 14.72 8.02
N VAL A 187 -9.64 15.31 6.91
CA VAL A 187 -10.82 16.21 6.93
C VAL A 187 -12.06 15.40 7.32
N LYS A 188 -12.80 15.88 8.34
CA LYS A 188 -14.10 15.33 8.69
C LYS A 188 -15.09 15.69 7.58
N THR A 189 -15.80 14.71 7.06
CA THR A 189 -16.99 14.95 6.21
C THR A 189 -18.20 14.82 7.12
N ASP A 190 -18.93 15.92 7.21
CA ASP A 190 -20.27 15.92 7.80
C ASP A 190 -21.21 15.02 7.01
#